data_c9273d8e44b9f64ef1b026480cc2916a
#
_entry.id   c9273d8e44b9f64ef1b026480cc2916a
#
_cell.length_a   1.000
_cell.length_b   1.000
_cell.length_c   1.000
_cell.angle_alpha   90.00
_cell.angle_beta   90.00
_cell.angle_gamma   90.00
#
_symmetry.space_group_name_H-M   'P 1'
#
loop_
_entity.id
_entity.type
_entity.pdbx_description
1 polymer ?
#
loop_
_entity_poly.entity_id
_entity_poly.type
_entity_poly.pdbx_seq_one_letter_code
_entity_poly.pdbx_strand_id
1 'polypeptide(L)'
;MISAYLKEQTKQQHDDTEAKLQSQKIFDKSYTLDDYKTLLIHNYKLINRYEPQIQDQLQKYAELKLNLRSKIKALKTDLNNLKIETTDEIPVQNLENEAEAFGALYVMEGSTLGGNVIAKQLRKNPEFENVEFNYFGVYGENTGLFWQEFKAIIDEKISENQYEDCVAGAKKAYQLLS
;
A
#
# COMPACT_ATOMS: atom_id res chain seq x y z
N MET A 1 16.23 6.11 13.42
CA MET A 1 14.89 5.45 13.35
C MET A 1 14.68 4.90 11.95
N ILE A 2 14.26 3.65 11.85
CA ILE A 2 14.08 2.97 10.56
C ILE A 2 13.03 3.66 9.69
N SER A 3 11.96 4.21 10.25
CA SER A 3 10.91 4.88 9.47
C SER A 3 11.43 6.09 8.68
N ALA A 4 12.35 6.86 9.25
CA ALA A 4 13.00 7.96 8.56
C ALA A 4 13.99 7.46 7.48
N TYR A 5 14.73 6.40 7.79
CA TYR A 5 15.65 5.76 6.86
C TYR A 5 14.92 5.18 5.65
N LEU A 6 13.82 4.46 5.86
CA LEU A 6 12.97 3.95 4.77
C LEU A 6 12.48 5.07 3.87
N LYS A 7 11.98 6.17 4.43
CA LYS A 7 11.52 7.32 3.65
C LYS A 7 12.60 7.85 2.71
N GLU A 8 13.83 7.95 3.20
CA GLU A 8 14.98 8.43 2.41
C GLU A 8 15.38 7.41 1.34
N GLN A 9 15.57 6.13 1.74
CA GLN A 9 16.08 5.07 0.85
C GLN A 9 15.08 4.61 -0.22
N THR A 10 13.79 4.89 -0.05
CA THR A 10 12.73 4.50 -1.01
C THR A 10 12.11 5.70 -1.73
N LYS A 11 12.68 6.90 -1.53
CA LYS A 11 12.14 8.12 -2.16
C LYS A 11 12.05 7.99 -3.69
N GLN A 12 13.09 7.47 -4.33
CA GLN A 12 13.11 7.30 -5.78
C GLN A 12 11.99 6.35 -6.26
N GLN A 13 11.81 5.21 -5.57
CA GLN A 13 10.77 4.24 -5.93
C GLN A 13 9.37 4.84 -5.75
N HIS A 14 9.16 5.63 -4.70
CA HIS A 14 7.91 6.35 -4.48
C HIS A 14 7.63 7.32 -5.63
N ASP A 15 8.59 8.18 -5.97
CA ASP A 15 8.46 9.18 -7.03
C ASP A 15 8.23 8.52 -8.41
N ASP A 16 8.95 7.44 -8.71
CA ASP A 16 8.78 6.65 -9.94
C ASP A 16 7.39 6.01 -10.03
N THR A 17 6.89 5.48 -8.90
CA THR A 17 5.55 4.88 -8.82
C THR A 17 4.46 5.94 -9.07
N GLU A 18 4.56 7.11 -8.43
CA GLU A 18 3.61 8.20 -8.68
C GLU A 18 3.61 8.66 -10.14
N ALA A 19 4.80 8.75 -10.76
CA ALA A 19 4.93 9.11 -12.16
C ALA A 19 4.30 8.07 -13.11
N LYS A 20 4.57 6.78 -12.88
CA LYS A 20 4.00 5.67 -13.68
C LYS A 20 2.49 5.56 -13.56
N LEU A 21 1.96 5.75 -12.35
CA LEU A 21 0.53 5.74 -12.09
C LEU A 21 -0.17 7.06 -12.45
N GLN A 22 0.57 8.01 -13.01
CA GLN A 22 0.06 9.29 -13.48
C GLN A 22 -0.71 10.08 -12.42
N SER A 23 -0.24 10.04 -11.17
CA SER A 23 -0.91 10.64 -10.00
C SER A 23 -1.21 12.13 -10.16
N GLN A 24 -0.47 12.86 -11.02
CA GLN A 24 -0.74 14.26 -11.32
C GLN A 24 -2.13 14.49 -11.93
N LYS A 25 -2.62 13.54 -12.75
CA LYS A 25 -3.95 13.63 -13.36
C LYS A 25 -5.09 13.66 -12.35
N ILE A 26 -4.87 13.16 -11.11
CA ILE A 26 -5.87 13.19 -10.05
C ILE A 26 -6.20 14.62 -9.65
N PHE A 27 -5.20 15.50 -9.62
CA PHE A 27 -5.35 16.89 -9.18
C PHE A 27 -5.87 17.82 -10.28
N ASP A 28 -5.57 17.53 -11.55
CA ASP A 28 -6.06 18.31 -12.69
C ASP A 28 -7.40 17.78 -13.25
N LYS A 29 -7.99 16.77 -12.61
CA LYS A 29 -9.26 16.13 -12.97
C LYS A 29 -9.26 15.42 -14.33
N SER A 30 -8.10 15.10 -14.88
CA SER A 30 -7.96 14.32 -16.11
C SER A 30 -7.79 12.81 -15.86
N TYR A 31 -7.83 12.38 -14.60
CA TYR A 31 -7.75 10.97 -14.21
C TYR A 31 -9.04 10.25 -14.59
N THR A 32 -8.88 9.20 -15.39
CA THR A 32 -10.01 8.44 -15.93
C THR A 32 -10.36 7.23 -15.06
N LEU A 33 -11.52 6.65 -15.28
CA LEU A 33 -11.90 5.39 -14.64
C LEU A 33 -10.93 4.25 -15.01
N ASP A 34 -10.39 4.24 -16.23
CA ASP A 34 -9.40 3.24 -16.66
C ASP A 34 -8.04 3.42 -15.96
N ASP A 35 -7.61 4.66 -15.72
CA ASP A 35 -6.44 4.95 -14.88
C ASP A 35 -6.65 4.38 -13.47
N TYR A 36 -7.85 4.58 -12.90
CA TYR A 36 -8.19 4.06 -11.57
C TYR A 36 -8.23 2.54 -11.51
N LYS A 37 -8.79 1.88 -12.53
CA LYS A 37 -8.76 0.42 -12.64
C LYS A 37 -7.34 -0.12 -12.68
N THR A 38 -6.45 0.55 -13.43
CA THR A 38 -5.03 0.21 -13.48
C THR A 38 -4.38 0.33 -12.10
N LEU A 39 -4.66 1.42 -11.38
CA LEU A 39 -4.18 1.62 -10.01
C LEU A 39 -4.64 0.50 -9.06
N LEU A 40 -5.90 0.09 -9.13
CA LEU A 40 -6.42 -1.02 -8.31
C LEU A 40 -5.74 -2.35 -8.64
N ILE A 41 -5.46 -2.64 -9.90
CA ILE A 41 -4.76 -3.86 -10.32
C ILE A 41 -3.35 -3.90 -9.73
N HIS A 42 -2.59 -2.81 -9.76
CA HIS A 42 -1.27 -2.75 -9.15
C HIS A 42 -1.32 -2.96 -7.64
N ASN A 43 -2.28 -2.33 -6.96
CA ASN A 43 -2.49 -2.55 -5.53
C ASN A 43 -2.92 -4.00 -5.24
N TYR A 44 -3.73 -4.63 -6.11
CA TYR A 44 -4.08 -6.03 -5.96
C TYR A 44 -2.85 -6.94 -6.00
N LYS A 45 -1.93 -6.72 -6.94
CA LYS A 45 -0.68 -7.48 -7.01
C LYS A 45 0.11 -7.39 -5.70
N LEU A 46 0.25 -6.18 -5.15
CA LEU A 46 0.95 -5.95 -3.88
C LEU A 46 0.26 -6.66 -2.71
N ILE A 47 -1.03 -6.40 -2.52
CA ILE A 47 -1.78 -6.90 -1.37
C ILE A 47 -1.95 -8.41 -1.43
N ASN A 48 -2.35 -8.96 -2.58
CA ASN A 48 -2.53 -10.40 -2.76
C ASN A 48 -1.23 -11.18 -2.55
N ARG A 49 -0.09 -10.59 -2.95
CA ARG A 49 1.23 -11.23 -2.81
C ARG A 49 1.77 -11.16 -1.39
N TYR A 50 1.73 -10.00 -0.75
CA TYR A 50 2.49 -9.79 0.48
C TYR A 50 1.65 -9.80 1.75
N GLU A 51 0.36 -9.49 1.72
CA GLU A 51 -0.46 -9.53 2.94
C GLU A 51 -0.43 -10.91 3.64
N PRO A 52 -0.55 -12.06 2.92
CA PRO A 52 -0.42 -13.37 3.56
C PRO A 52 0.97 -13.63 4.16
N GLN A 53 2.04 -13.21 3.48
CA GLN A 53 3.40 -13.40 3.97
C GLN A 53 3.69 -12.52 5.19
N ILE A 54 3.21 -11.28 5.19
CA ILE A 54 3.29 -10.37 6.33
C ILE A 54 2.52 -10.96 7.53
N GLN A 55 1.32 -11.47 7.29
CA GLN A 55 0.53 -12.11 8.33
C GLN A 55 1.28 -13.30 8.94
N ASP A 56 1.86 -14.16 8.12
CA ASP A 56 2.61 -15.33 8.58
C ASP A 56 3.84 -14.94 9.40
N GLN A 57 4.63 -13.99 8.91
CA GLN A 57 5.90 -13.60 9.54
C GLN A 57 5.73 -12.69 10.77
N LEU A 58 4.73 -11.81 10.77
CA LEU A 58 4.58 -10.77 11.78
C LEU A 58 3.45 -11.01 12.79
N GLN A 59 2.70 -12.13 12.71
CA GLN A 59 1.56 -12.42 13.61
C GLN A 59 1.91 -12.43 15.10
N LYS A 60 3.17 -12.69 15.45
CA LYS A 60 3.65 -12.66 16.83
C LYS A 60 3.67 -11.26 17.46
N TYR A 61 3.65 -10.22 16.64
CA TYR A 61 3.62 -8.82 17.08
C TYR A 61 2.16 -8.36 17.23
N ALA A 62 1.55 -8.69 18.36
CA ALA A 62 0.12 -8.41 18.62
C ALA A 62 -0.23 -6.92 18.51
N GLU A 63 0.73 -6.04 18.87
CA GLU A 63 0.60 -4.59 18.76
C GLU A 63 0.40 -4.07 17.34
N LEU A 64 0.82 -4.82 16.31
CA LEU A 64 0.54 -4.49 14.91
C LEU A 64 -0.95 -4.56 14.57
N LYS A 65 -1.73 -5.34 15.30
CA LYS A 65 -3.18 -5.52 15.04
C LYS A 65 -3.43 -5.86 13.56
N LEU A 66 -2.68 -6.82 13.00
CA LEU A 66 -2.67 -7.14 11.57
C LEU A 66 -4.06 -7.43 11.00
N ASN A 67 -4.97 -8.00 11.81
CA ASN A 67 -6.36 -8.22 11.42
C ASN A 67 -7.11 -6.93 11.08
N LEU A 68 -6.79 -5.81 11.75
CA LEU A 68 -7.35 -4.49 11.47
C LEU A 68 -6.65 -3.78 10.29
N ARG A 69 -5.49 -4.29 9.87
CA ARG A 69 -4.70 -3.75 8.76
C ARG A 69 -4.90 -4.51 7.46
N SER A 70 -5.64 -5.61 7.48
CA SER A 70 -5.95 -6.37 6.26
C SER A 70 -6.75 -5.53 5.28
N LYS A 71 -6.33 -5.52 4.02
CA LYS A 71 -6.89 -4.69 2.95
C LYS A 71 -7.51 -5.50 1.81
N ILE A 72 -7.20 -6.80 1.76
CA ILE A 72 -7.59 -7.65 0.62
C ILE A 72 -9.10 -7.70 0.41
N LYS A 73 -9.88 -7.71 1.48
CA LYS A 73 -11.35 -7.77 1.39
C LYS A 73 -11.92 -6.48 0.77
N ALA A 74 -11.48 -5.32 1.24
CA ALA A 74 -11.90 -4.03 0.71
C ALA A 74 -11.52 -3.88 -0.76
N LEU A 75 -10.30 -4.28 -1.11
CA LEU A 75 -9.79 -4.23 -2.48
C LEU A 75 -10.59 -5.16 -3.42
N LYS A 76 -10.87 -6.39 -3.00
CA LYS A 76 -11.71 -7.32 -3.79
C LYS A 76 -13.12 -6.79 -3.98
N THR A 77 -13.67 -6.08 -3.00
CA THR A 77 -14.98 -5.41 -3.16
C THR A 77 -14.93 -4.37 -4.27
N ASP A 78 -13.92 -3.49 -4.28
CA ASP A 78 -13.79 -2.47 -5.33
C ASP A 78 -13.56 -3.09 -6.73
N LEU A 79 -12.72 -4.13 -6.81
CA LEU A 79 -12.48 -4.86 -8.07
C LEU A 79 -13.77 -5.48 -8.62
N ASN A 80 -14.57 -6.11 -7.76
CA ASN A 80 -15.84 -6.72 -8.15
C ASN A 80 -16.87 -5.67 -8.61
N ASN A 81 -16.98 -4.55 -7.87
CA ASN A 81 -17.90 -3.46 -8.21
C ASN A 81 -17.58 -2.86 -9.59
N LEU A 82 -16.31 -2.78 -9.94
CA LEU A 82 -15.84 -2.24 -11.22
C LEU A 82 -15.68 -3.31 -12.31
N LYS A 83 -16.01 -4.58 -12.01
CA LYS A 83 -15.91 -5.74 -12.92
C LYS A 83 -14.49 -5.89 -13.49
N ILE A 84 -13.48 -5.75 -12.62
CA ILE A 84 -12.07 -5.91 -12.96
C ILE A 84 -11.68 -7.37 -12.77
N GLU A 85 -11.20 -7.99 -13.85
CA GLU A 85 -10.59 -9.32 -13.80
C GLU A 85 -9.14 -9.17 -13.35
N THR A 86 -8.70 -10.04 -12.44
CA THR A 86 -7.34 -10.08 -11.95
C THR A 86 -6.71 -11.44 -12.25
N THR A 87 -5.39 -11.45 -12.39
CA THR A 87 -4.62 -12.68 -12.49
C THR A 87 -3.81 -12.89 -11.22
N ASP A 88 -3.72 -14.12 -10.76
CA ASP A 88 -2.84 -14.52 -9.66
C ASP A 88 -1.40 -14.80 -10.12
N GLU A 89 -1.11 -14.65 -11.42
CA GLU A 89 0.23 -14.71 -11.96
C GLU A 89 1.00 -13.44 -11.58
N ILE A 90 1.59 -13.45 -10.38
CA ILE A 90 2.39 -12.36 -9.86
C ILE A 90 3.85 -12.83 -9.81
N PRO A 91 4.81 -12.02 -10.32
CA PRO A 91 6.23 -12.36 -10.25
C PRO A 91 6.64 -12.74 -8.82
N VAL A 92 7.28 -13.90 -8.69
CA VAL A 92 7.52 -14.51 -7.38
C VAL A 92 8.78 -13.94 -6.75
N GLN A 93 8.64 -12.91 -5.94
CA GLN A 93 9.64 -12.57 -4.93
C GLN A 93 9.02 -12.78 -3.56
N ASN A 94 9.60 -13.66 -2.74
CA ASN A 94 9.16 -13.82 -1.36
C ASN A 94 9.81 -12.76 -0.47
N LEU A 95 9.15 -12.50 0.66
CA LEU A 95 9.76 -11.79 1.79
C LEU A 95 10.58 -12.82 2.59
N GLU A 96 11.90 -12.62 2.64
CA GLU A 96 12.83 -13.62 3.16
C GLU A 96 12.87 -13.67 4.69
N ASN A 97 12.53 -12.56 5.35
CA ASN A 97 12.59 -12.43 6.80
C ASN A 97 11.63 -11.34 7.31
N GLU A 98 11.51 -11.26 8.63
CA GLU A 98 10.62 -10.29 9.31
C GLU A 98 10.94 -8.83 8.97
N ALA A 99 12.23 -8.49 8.81
CA ALA A 99 12.61 -7.12 8.48
C ALA A 99 12.11 -6.74 7.06
N GLU A 100 12.20 -7.64 6.09
CA GLU A 100 11.60 -7.45 4.78
C GLU A 100 10.06 -7.34 4.87
N ALA A 101 9.43 -8.17 5.73
CA ALA A 101 7.97 -8.09 5.94
C ALA A 101 7.55 -6.73 6.55
N PHE A 102 8.30 -6.20 7.49
CA PHE A 102 8.09 -4.84 8.00
C PHE A 102 8.28 -3.77 6.92
N GLY A 103 9.28 -3.93 6.06
CA GLY A 103 9.52 -3.02 4.93
C GLY A 103 8.38 -3.01 3.92
N ALA A 104 7.86 -4.18 3.55
CA ALA A 104 6.71 -4.29 2.68
C ALA A 104 5.45 -3.69 3.33
N LEU A 105 5.22 -3.97 4.62
CA LEU A 105 4.11 -3.39 5.38
C LEU A 105 4.23 -1.85 5.47
N TYR A 106 5.45 -1.31 5.58
CA TYR A 106 5.68 0.14 5.55
C TYR A 106 5.12 0.78 4.27
N VAL A 107 5.35 0.19 3.12
CA VAL A 107 4.80 0.69 1.84
C VAL A 107 3.28 0.56 1.81
N MET A 108 2.73 -0.57 2.27
CA MET A 108 1.28 -0.80 2.31
C MET A 108 0.57 0.18 3.26
N GLU A 109 1.13 0.45 4.42
CA GLU A 109 0.55 1.39 5.39
C GLU A 109 0.74 2.85 4.95
N GLY A 110 1.93 3.20 4.43
CA GLY A 110 2.20 4.54 3.91
C GLY A 110 1.30 4.92 2.74
N SER A 111 0.99 3.97 1.86
CA SER A 111 0.10 4.19 0.71
C SER A 111 -1.33 4.58 1.10
N THR A 112 -1.76 4.25 2.33
CA THR A 112 -3.11 4.62 2.81
C THR A 112 -3.28 6.13 2.97
N LEU A 113 -2.19 6.86 3.28
CA LEU A 113 -2.22 8.33 3.36
C LEU A 113 -2.52 8.94 2.00
N GLY A 114 -1.76 8.54 0.97
CA GLY A 114 -1.98 8.95 -0.42
C GLY A 114 -3.35 8.49 -0.92
N GLY A 115 -3.72 7.25 -0.62
CA GLY A 115 -5.02 6.67 -0.98
C GLY A 115 -6.21 7.49 -0.47
N ASN A 116 -6.15 7.97 0.75
CA ASN A 116 -7.20 8.82 1.32
C ASN A 116 -7.32 10.17 0.57
N VAL A 117 -6.19 10.74 0.15
CA VAL A 117 -6.16 11.96 -0.68
C VAL A 117 -6.75 11.66 -2.07
N ILE A 118 -6.34 10.56 -2.69
CA ILE A 118 -6.86 10.09 -3.99
C ILE A 118 -8.39 9.98 -3.94
N ALA A 119 -8.93 9.24 -2.99
CA ALA A 119 -10.37 9.06 -2.85
C ALA A 119 -11.12 10.39 -2.68
N LYS A 120 -10.57 11.31 -1.88
CA LYS A 120 -11.16 12.66 -1.70
C LYS A 120 -11.17 13.48 -2.98
N GLN A 121 -10.13 13.40 -3.79
CA GLN A 121 -10.06 14.16 -5.05
C GLN A 121 -10.94 13.53 -6.13
N LEU A 122 -10.93 12.20 -6.28
CA LEU A 122 -11.73 11.51 -7.28
C LEU A 122 -13.24 11.67 -7.03
N ARG A 123 -13.70 11.72 -5.78
CA ARG A 123 -15.10 12.03 -5.46
C ARG A 123 -15.59 13.38 -5.98
N LYS A 124 -14.68 14.29 -6.33
CA LYS A 124 -15.02 15.60 -6.93
C LYS A 124 -15.12 15.54 -8.46
N ASN A 125 -14.79 14.41 -9.07
CA ASN A 125 -14.87 14.21 -10.50
C ASN A 125 -16.15 13.44 -10.83
N PRO A 126 -17.04 13.99 -11.70
CA PRO A 126 -18.32 13.34 -12.05
C PRO A 126 -18.17 11.92 -12.61
N GLU A 127 -17.04 11.58 -13.24
CA GLU A 127 -16.77 10.22 -13.74
C GLU A 127 -16.77 9.18 -12.62
N PHE A 128 -16.52 9.60 -11.37
CA PHE A 128 -16.45 8.75 -10.19
C PHE A 128 -17.67 8.85 -9.27
N GLU A 129 -18.78 9.48 -9.72
CA GLU A 129 -19.98 9.69 -8.90
C GLU A 129 -20.54 8.39 -8.30
N ASN A 130 -20.47 7.29 -9.04
CA ASN A 130 -20.98 5.99 -8.62
C ASN A 130 -19.87 5.01 -8.16
N VAL A 131 -18.66 5.51 -7.91
CA VAL A 131 -17.53 4.67 -7.48
C VAL A 131 -17.40 4.70 -5.97
N GLU A 132 -17.41 3.53 -5.37
CA GLU A 132 -17.04 3.33 -3.97
C GLU A 132 -15.53 3.16 -3.85
N PHE A 133 -14.96 3.76 -2.82
CA PHE A 133 -13.51 3.71 -2.54
C PHE A 133 -13.28 2.94 -1.22
N ASN A 134 -13.61 1.64 -1.21
CA ASN A 134 -13.48 0.81 -0.01
C ASN A 134 -12.00 0.60 0.36
N TYR A 135 -11.16 0.33 -0.63
CA TYR A 135 -9.73 0.12 -0.41
C TYR A 135 -9.01 1.40 0.01
N PHE A 136 -9.15 2.48 -0.76
CA PHE A 136 -8.50 3.75 -0.45
C PHE A 136 -9.13 4.50 0.75
N GLY A 137 -10.29 4.09 1.17
CA GLY A 137 -10.97 4.60 2.37
C GLY A 137 -10.91 3.66 3.57
N VAL A 138 -10.11 2.60 3.54
CA VAL A 138 -10.15 1.48 4.50
C VAL A 138 -10.05 1.89 5.97
N TYR A 139 -9.28 2.92 6.29
CA TYR A 139 -9.13 3.45 7.66
C TYR A 139 -9.94 4.71 7.94
N GLY A 140 -10.54 5.32 6.91
CA GLY A 140 -11.31 6.54 7.04
C GLY A 140 -10.53 7.66 7.76
N GLU A 141 -11.15 8.24 8.78
CA GLU A 141 -10.55 9.31 9.59
C GLU A 141 -9.36 8.83 10.45
N ASN A 142 -9.25 7.54 10.69
CA ASN A 142 -8.18 6.96 11.50
C ASN A 142 -6.87 6.72 10.72
N THR A 143 -6.82 7.05 9.42
CA THR A 143 -5.65 6.81 8.56
C THR A 143 -4.35 7.34 9.17
N GLY A 144 -4.36 8.59 9.66
CA GLY A 144 -3.18 9.19 10.29
C GLY A 144 -2.76 8.49 11.58
N LEU A 145 -3.73 8.07 12.41
CA LEU A 145 -3.47 7.35 13.64
C LEU A 145 -2.83 5.99 13.37
N PHE A 146 -3.41 5.20 12.46
CA PHE A 146 -2.86 3.89 12.07
C PHE A 146 -1.43 3.98 11.54
N TRP A 147 -1.14 5.03 10.75
CA TRP A 147 0.21 5.28 10.26
C TRP A 147 1.19 5.66 11.37
N GLN A 148 0.80 6.51 12.32
CA GLN A 148 1.66 6.90 13.44
C GLN A 148 1.93 5.71 14.37
N GLU A 149 0.91 4.91 14.71
CA GLU A 149 1.08 3.68 15.49
C GLU A 149 2.05 2.71 14.81
N PHE A 150 1.87 2.50 13.51
CA PHE A 150 2.76 1.60 12.76
C PHE A 150 4.21 2.10 12.77
N LYS A 151 4.45 3.39 12.54
CA LYS A 151 5.82 3.93 12.60
C LYS A 151 6.47 3.76 13.96
N ALA A 152 5.73 3.97 15.03
CA ALA A 152 6.24 3.76 16.38
C ALA A 152 6.66 2.29 16.60
N ILE A 153 5.85 1.35 16.12
CA ILE A 153 6.14 -0.08 16.25
C ILE A 153 7.38 -0.46 15.42
N ILE A 154 7.46 -0.10 14.17
CA ILE A 154 8.61 -0.45 13.32
C ILE A 154 9.91 0.19 13.83
N ASP A 155 9.84 1.42 14.34
CA ASP A 155 11.00 2.11 14.93
C ASP A 155 11.50 1.43 16.22
N GLU A 156 10.62 0.73 16.95
CA GLU A 156 10.96 -0.07 18.13
C GLU A 156 11.52 -1.46 17.76
N LYS A 157 10.92 -2.12 16.76
CA LYS A 157 11.19 -3.54 16.45
C LYS A 157 12.40 -3.77 15.56
N ILE A 158 12.74 -2.82 14.70
CA ILE A 158 13.82 -2.97 13.71
C ILE A 158 15.09 -2.29 14.23
N SER A 159 16.12 -3.10 14.48
CA SER A 159 17.47 -2.63 14.85
C SER A 159 18.29 -2.25 13.62
N GLU A 160 19.36 -1.47 13.83
CA GLU A 160 20.18 -0.91 12.74
C GLU A 160 20.76 -1.97 11.79
N ASN A 161 21.13 -3.14 12.30
CA ASN A 161 21.64 -4.25 11.48
C ASN A 161 20.58 -4.90 10.56
N GLN A 162 19.32 -4.56 10.73
CA GLN A 162 18.18 -5.05 9.92
C GLN A 162 17.67 -3.99 8.91
N TYR A 163 18.28 -2.80 8.91
CA TYR A 163 17.79 -1.68 8.07
C TYR A 163 17.81 -2.02 6.58
N GLU A 164 18.88 -2.64 6.09
CA GLU A 164 19.01 -2.99 4.67
C GLU A 164 17.96 -4.04 4.24
N ASP A 165 17.70 -5.03 5.07
CA ASP A 165 16.64 -6.01 4.81
C ASP A 165 15.27 -5.33 4.77
N CYS A 166 15.01 -4.43 5.71
CA CYS A 166 13.77 -3.68 5.74
C CYS A 166 13.59 -2.82 4.47
N VAL A 167 14.66 -2.16 4.01
CA VAL A 167 14.67 -1.42 2.73
C VAL A 167 14.44 -2.36 1.55
N ALA A 168 15.04 -3.54 1.55
CA ALA A 168 14.84 -4.55 0.49
C ALA A 168 13.36 -4.95 0.39
N GLY A 169 12.70 -5.22 1.51
CA GLY A 169 11.28 -5.53 1.55
C GLY A 169 10.40 -4.39 1.01
N ALA A 170 10.71 -3.15 1.38
CA ALA A 170 10.00 -1.98 0.85
C ALA A 170 10.20 -1.82 -0.66
N LYS A 171 11.40 -2.04 -1.19
CA LYS A 171 11.68 -2.00 -2.64
C LYS A 171 10.94 -3.10 -3.40
N LYS A 172 10.88 -4.32 -2.85
CA LYS A 172 10.06 -5.42 -3.42
C LYS A 172 8.58 -5.01 -3.51
N ALA A 173 8.04 -4.34 -2.49
CA ALA A 173 6.67 -3.84 -2.52
C ALA A 173 6.43 -2.79 -3.60
N TYR A 174 7.32 -1.81 -3.75
CA TYR A 174 7.23 -0.80 -4.82
C TYR A 174 7.30 -1.41 -6.23
N GLN A 175 8.06 -2.49 -6.43
CA GLN A 175 8.11 -3.18 -7.74
C GLN A 175 6.75 -3.71 -8.18
N LEU A 176 5.87 -4.08 -7.24
CA LEU A 176 4.52 -4.55 -7.55
C LEU A 176 3.53 -3.42 -7.82
N LEU A 177 3.81 -2.21 -7.35
CA LEU A 177 3.00 -1.02 -7.58
C LEU A 177 3.27 -0.33 -8.92
N SER A 178 4.27 -0.76 -9.64
CA SER A 178 4.72 -0.07 -10.86
C SER A 178 4.81 -0.99 -12.08
#